data_5ba0ea9c660429570a32a48cbf33b933
#
_entry.id   5ba0ea9c660429570a32a48cbf33b933
#
_cell.length_a   1.000
_cell.length_b   1.000
_cell.length_c   1.000
_cell.angle_alpha   90.00
_cell.angle_beta   90.00
_cell.angle_gamma   90.00
#
_symmetry.space_group_name_H-M   'P 1'
#
loop_
_entity.id
_entity.type
_entity.pdbx_description
1 polymer ?
#
loop_
_entity_poly.entity_id
_entity_poly.type
_entity_poly.pdbx_seq_one_letter_code
_entity_poly.pdbx_strand_id
1 'polypeptide(L)'
;MDDVIRVLILKDGLTLISKIEEVSEFEIGEPNCILVDPMLIDVEKDYENGLTRYPDQRITQEKKMMILSDNILTMVVPHPKLLSEYLVQIS
;
A
#
# COMPACT_ATOMS: atom_id res chain seq x y z
N MET A 1 17.49 7.46 -2.68
CA MET A 1 16.58 7.62 -1.51
C MET A 1 15.93 6.31 -1.20
N ASP A 2 15.86 6.00 0.07
CA ASP A 2 15.23 4.76 0.50
C ASP A 2 13.72 4.85 0.31
N ASP A 3 13.15 3.79 -0.25
CA ASP A 3 11.70 3.70 -0.38
C ASP A 3 11.08 3.56 1.01
N VAL A 4 10.02 4.31 1.24
CA VAL A 4 9.22 4.16 2.45
C VAL A 4 8.12 3.15 2.17
N ILE A 5 8.14 2.04 2.89
CA ILE A 5 7.14 0.98 2.75
C ILE A 5 6.35 0.89 4.04
N ARG A 6 5.02 0.90 3.93
CA ARG A 6 4.13 0.87 5.08
C ARG A 6 2.95 -0.05 4.82
N VAL A 7 2.41 -0.56 5.91
CA VAL A 7 1.11 -1.24 5.91
C VAL A 7 0.05 -0.19 6.23
N LEU A 8 -0.98 -0.14 5.40
CA LEU A 8 -2.08 0.81 5.56
C LEU A 8 -3.35 0.03 5.89
N ILE A 9 -3.98 0.41 6.97
CA ILE A 9 -5.30 -0.14 7.34
C ILE A 9 -6.32 0.91 6.98
N LEU A 10 -7.20 0.57 6.06
CA LEU A 10 -8.19 1.49 5.51
C LEU A 10 -9.49 1.42 6.31
N LYS A 11 -10.28 2.49 6.24
CA LYS A 11 -11.56 2.58 6.96
C LYS A 11 -12.58 1.55 6.53
N ASP A 12 -12.47 1.04 5.29
CA ASP A 12 -13.36 -0.01 4.79
C ASP A 12 -12.96 -1.43 5.22
N GLY A 13 -11.88 -1.55 6.01
CA GLY A 13 -11.40 -2.84 6.51
C GLY A 13 -10.32 -3.48 5.67
N LEU A 14 -9.97 -2.91 4.53
CA LEU A 14 -8.88 -3.44 3.71
C LEU A 14 -7.53 -3.12 4.34
N THR A 15 -6.59 -4.06 4.22
CA THR A 15 -5.22 -3.88 4.66
C THR A 15 -4.30 -4.01 3.45
N LEU A 16 -3.49 -3.00 3.23
CA LEU A 16 -2.58 -2.92 2.09
C LEU A 16 -1.14 -2.80 2.58
N ILE A 17 -0.20 -3.28 1.76
CA ILE A 17 1.20 -2.92 1.88
C ILE A 17 1.62 -2.20 0.61
N SER A 18 2.39 -1.13 0.73
CA SER A 18 2.76 -0.32 -0.42
C SER A 18 3.99 0.53 -0.14
N LYS A 19 4.71 0.83 -1.20
CA LYS A 19 5.63 1.97 -1.18
C LYS A 19 4.80 3.25 -1.12
N ILE A 20 5.28 4.22 -0.35
CA ILE A 20 4.58 5.49 -0.14
C ILE A 20 5.44 6.62 -0.70
N GLU A 21 4.83 7.45 -1.54
CA GLU A 21 5.40 8.74 -1.92
C GLU A 21 4.54 9.85 -1.33
N GLU A 22 5.16 10.79 -0.65
CA GLU A 22 4.44 11.96 -0.16
C GLU A 22 4.34 13.00 -1.28
N VAL A 23 3.17 13.56 -1.43
CA VAL A 23 2.96 14.69 -2.33
C VAL A 23 3.39 15.95 -1.60
N SER A 24 4.45 16.60 -2.09
CA SER A 24 5.04 17.77 -1.45
C SER A 24 4.28 19.06 -1.70
N GLU A 25 3.35 19.07 -2.64
CA GLU A 25 2.50 20.22 -2.90
C GLU A 25 1.07 19.87 -2.52
N PHE A 26 0.60 20.48 -1.43
CA PHE A 26 -0.75 20.30 -0.99
C PHE A 26 -1.59 21.46 -1.47
N GLU A 27 -2.70 21.15 -2.11
CA GLU A 27 -3.80 22.09 -2.05
C GLU A 27 -4.36 22.09 -0.63
N ILE A 28 -4.78 23.25 -0.20
CA ILE A 28 -5.20 23.52 1.16
C ILE A 28 -6.22 22.48 1.62
N GLY A 29 -5.85 21.69 2.62
CA GLY A 29 -6.76 20.88 3.40
C GLY A 29 -6.68 19.38 3.24
N GLU A 30 -5.93 18.81 2.26
CA GLU A 30 -5.91 17.36 2.11
C GLU A 30 -4.51 16.82 1.81
N PRO A 31 -3.84 16.21 2.80
CA PRO A 31 -2.65 15.45 2.52
C PRO A 31 -3.04 14.19 1.74
N ASN A 32 -2.53 14.06 0.53
CA ASN A 32 -2.71 12.88 -0.27
C ASN A 32 -1.43 12.07 -0.29
N CYS A 33 -1.57 10.75 -0.29
CA CYS A 33 -0.45 9.84 -0.45
C CYS A 33 -0.52 9.19 -1.82
N ILE A 34 0.64 8.99 -2.43
CA ILE A 34 0.73 8.17 -3.64
C ILE A 34 1.22 6.79 -3.23
N LEU A 35 0.47 5.77 -3.60
CA LEU A 35 0.85 4.38 -3.40
C LEU A 35 1.52 3.86 -4.66
N VAL A 36 2.68 3.23 -4.50
CA VAL A 36 3.42 2.60 -5.60
C VAL A 36 3.46 1.11 -5.36
N ASP A 37 3.01 0.34 -6.33
CA ASP A 37 2.90 -1.11 -6.25
C ASP A 37 2.13 -1.60 -5.02
N PRO A 38 0.91 -1.08 -4.76
CA PRO A 38 0.15 -1.52 -3.60
C PRO A 38 -0.31 -2.95 -3.75
N MET A 39 -0.28 -3.69 -2.65
CA MET A 39 -0.77 -5.08 -2.60
C MET A 39 -1.74 -5.25 -1.44
N LEU A 40 -2.79 -6.02 -1.69
CA LEU A 40 -3.78 -6.38 -0.68
C LEU A 40 -3.23 -7.52 0.17
N ILE A 41 -3.40 -7.43 1.48
CA ILE A 41 -2.95 -8.44 2.42
C ILE A 41 -4.14 -9.27 2.89
N ASP A 42 -4.04 -10.59 2.74
CA ASP A 42 -4.98 -11.54 3.32
C ASP A 42 -4.28 -12.21 4.51
N VAL A 43 -4.68 -11.81 5.72
CA VAL A 43 -4.04 -12.28 6.95
C VAL A 43 -4.36 -13.74 7.29
N GLU A 44 -5.34 -14.34 6.61
CA GLU A 44 -5.68 -15.75 6.79
C GLU A 44 -4.78 -16.68 5.99
N LYS A 45 -4.01 -16.13 5.06
CA LYS A 45 -3.06 -16.89 4.26
C LYS A 45 -1.64 -16.66 4.72
N ASP A 46 -0.72 -17.55 4.30
CA ASP A 46 0.69 -17.35 4.55
C ASP A 46 1.23 -16.17 3.73
N TYR A 47 2.46 -15.75 3.98
CA TYR A 47 3.04 -14.60 3.31
C TYR A 47 3.15 -14.79 1.80
N GLU A 48 3.45 -16.00 1.35
CA GLU A 48 3.64 -16.27 -0.08
C GLU A 48 2.36 -16.15 -0.88
N ASN A 49 1.23 -16.52 -0.28
CA ASN A 49 -0.07 -16.56 -0.95
C ASN A 49 -1.00 -15.43 -0.53
N GLY A 50 -0.61 -14.67 0.48
CA GLY A 50 -1.47 -13.64 1.08
C GLY A 50 -1.36 -12.26 0.45
N LEU A 51 -0.51 -12.06 -0.54
CA LEU A 51 -0.35 -10.77 -1.20
C LEU A 51 -0.90 -10.84 -2.63
N THR A 52 -1.82 -9.94 -2.94
CA THR A 52 -2.37 -9.81 -4.28
C THR A 52 -2.32 -8.36 -4.69
N ARG A 53 -2.13 -8.12 -5.98
CA ARG A 53 -2.06 -6.77 -6.50
C ARG A 53 -3.37 -6.03 -6.27
N TYR A 54 -3.28 -4.78 -5.84
CA TYR A 54 -4.42 -3.90 -5.62
C TYR A 54 -4.23 -2.58 -6.38
N PRO A 55 -5.20 -2.07 -7.09
CA PRO A 55 -6.43 -2.79 -7.46
C PRO A 55 -6.14 -3.97 -8.39
N ASP A 56 -7.15 -4.82 -8.54
CA ASP A 56 -7.03 -5.98 -9.43
C ASP A 56 -6.57 -5.56 -10.83
N GLN A 57 -5.71 -6.38 -11.45
CA GLN A 57 -5.16 -6.10 -12.79
C GLN A 57 -6.23 -5.91 -13.86
N ARG A 58 -7.41 -6.48 -13.65
CA ARG A 58 -8.52 -6.30 -14.56
C ARG A 58 -9.16 -4.93 -14.49
N ILE A 59 -8.86 -4.19 -13.40
CA ILE A 59 -9.37 -2.82 -13.21
C ILE A 59 -8.38 -1.82 -13.80
N THR A 60 -7.11 -2.00 -13.52
CA THR A 60 -6.07 -1.10 -14.01
C THR A 60 -4.71 -1.79 -14.03
N GLN A 61 -3.85 -1.36 -14.93
CA GLN A 61 -2.45 -1.79 -14.97
C GLN A 61 -1.52 -0.74 -14.36
N GLU A 62 -2.04 0.37 -13.90
CA GLU A 62 -1.23 1.41 -13.27
C GLU A 62 -0.63 0.90 -11.98
N LYS A 63 0.64 1.25 -11.75
CA LYS A 63 1.36 0.87 -10.54
C LYS A 63 1.33 1.95 -9.47
N LYS A 64 1.00 3.17 -9.86
CA LYS A 64 0.87 4.30 -8.94
C LYS A 64 -0.58 4.70 -8.84
N MET A 65 -1.03 4.97 -7.63
CA MET A 65 -2.38 5.46 -7.39
C MET A 65 -2.37 6.45 -6.23
N MET A 66 -3.24 7.44 -6.34
CA MET A 66 -3.43 8.41 -5.27
C MET A 66 -4.52 7.92 -4.32
N ILE A 67 -4.26 8.00 -3.03
CA ILE A 67 -5.26 7.69 -2.02
C ILE A 67 -5.45 8.91 -1.14
N LEU A 68 -6.71 9.19 -0.81
CA LEU A 68 -7.03 10.26 0.14
C LEU A 68 -6.67 9.80 1.54
N SER A 69 -5.96 10.63 2.27
CA SER A 69 -5.55 10.29 3.64
C SER A 69 -6.75 10.06 4.57
N ASP A 70 -7.90 10.64 4.25
CA ASP A 70 -9.14 10.41 5.00
C ASP A 70 -9.60 8.96 5.00
N ASN A 71 -9.18 8.17 4.02
CA ASN A 71 -9.52 6.75 3.93
C ASN A 71 -8.57 5.86 4.73
N ILE A 72 -7.47 6.40 5.21
CA ILE A 72 -6.48 5.65 5.96
C ILE A 72 -6.78 5.77 7.44
N LEU A 73 -7.10 4.64 8.08
CA LEU A 73 -7.32 4.59 9.51
C LEU A 73 -6.00 4.66 10.27
N THR A 74 -5.02 3.88 9.84
CA THR A 74 -3.70 3.89 10.45
C THR A 74 -2.66 3.37 9.45
N MET A 75 -1.41 3.72 9.71
CA MET A 75 -0.27 3.33 8.89
C MET A 75 0.82 2.81 9.82
N VAL A 76 1.31 1.60 9.57
CA VAL A 76 2.29 0.96 10.45
C VAL A 76 3.47 0.41 9.65
N VAL A 77 4.57 0.19 10.35
CA VAL A 77 5.76 -0.44 9.77
C VAL A 77 5.47 -1.94 9.58
N PRO A 78 5.76 -2.50 8.39
CA PRO A 78 5.46 -3.90 8.15
C PRO A 78 6.35 -4.83 8.97
N HIS A 79 5.81 -6.01 9.29
CA HIS A 79 6.60 -7.10 9.86
C HIS A 79 7.74 -7.47 8.90
N PRO A 80 8.94 -7.78 9.37
CA PRO A 80 10.08 -8.08 8.48
C PRO A 80 9.81 -9.18 7.46
N LYS A 81 9.10 -10.22 7.84
CA LYS A 81 8.73 -11.31 6.92
C LYS A 81 7.78 -10.86 5.83
N LEU A 82 6.82 -10.02 6.19
CA LEU A 82 5.88 -9.43 5.24
C LEU A 82 6.61 -8.52 4.27
N LEU A 83 7.51 -7.68 4.78
CA LEU A 83 8.31 -6.78 3.95
C LEU A 83 9.15 -7.55 2.95
N SER A 84 9.81 -8.62 3.38
CA SER A 84 10.62 -9.45 2.49
C SER A 84 9.80 -10.05 1.37
N GLU A 85 8.63 -10.58 1.68
CA GLU A 85 7.75 -11.15 0.66
C GLU A 85 7.21 -10.09 -0.29
N TYR A 86 6.85 -8.93 0.23
CA TYR A 86 6.40 -7.83 -0.61
C TYR A 86 7.49 -7.43 -1.62
N LEU A 87 8.73 -7.30 -1.19
CA LEU A 87 9.84 -6.93 -2.06
C LEU A 87 10.10 -7.98 -3.15
N VAL A 88 9.93 -9.26 -2.83
CA VAL A 88 10.01 -10.33 -3.82
C VAL A 88 8.88 -10.22 -4.84
N GLN A 89 7.67 -9.97 -4.38
CA GLN A 89 6.48 -9.93 -5.24
C GLN A 89 6.50 -8.76 -6.24
N ILE A 90 7.07 -7.63 -5.85
CA ILE A 90 7.11 -6.44 -6.72
C ILE A 90 8.35 -6.36 -7.60
N SER A 91 9.31 -7.24 -7.39
CA SER A 91 10.55 -7.22 -8.18
C SER A 91 10.39 -7.87 -9.56
#